data_fe29fea753551d019adac055771580d9
#
_entry.id   fe29fea753551d019adac055771580d9
#
_cell.length_a   1.000
_cell.length_b   1.000
_cell.length_c   1.000
_cell.angle_alpha   90.00
_cell.angle_beta   90.00
_cell.angle_gamma   90.00
#
_symmetry.space_group_name_H-M   'P 1'
#
loop_
_entity.id
_entity.type
_entity.pdbx_description
1 polymer ?
#
loop_
_entity_poly.entity_id
_entity_poly.type
_entity_poly.pdbx_seq_one_letter_code
_entity_poly.pdbx_strand_id
1 'polypeptide(L)'
;MSQIREKDIIKVQITGIQKYGAFANIDNNYDGLIHISEISYGYVKNINDYINIGDNIYAEVKNIDDNTKKIKLSIKDIDYKKMVKN
;
A
#
# COMPACT_ATOMS: atom_id res chain seq x y z
N MET A 1 -12.62 14.15 12.41
CA MET A 1 -12.63 13.00 11.53
C MET A 1 -11.53 13.12 10.50
N SER A 2 -10.64 12.18 10.45
CA SER A 2 -9.55 12.26 9.50
C SER A 2 -10.02 11.78 8.13
N GLN A 3 -9.65 12.51 7.11
CA GLN A 3 -9.87 12.10 5.73
C GLN A 3 -8.54 11.73 5.11
N ILE A 4 -8.54 10.59 4.43
CA ILE A 4 -7.38 10.16 3.68
C ILE A 4 -7.31 10.95 2.38
N ARG A 5 -6.14 11.48 2.07
CA ARG A 5 -5.91 12.27 0.86
C ARG A 5 -4.73 11.71 0.07
N GLU A 6 -4.70 12.05 -1.21
CA GLU A 6 -3.55 11.69 -2.04
C GLU A 6 -2.28 12.26 -1.44
N LYS A 7 -1.20 11.50 -1.56
CA LYS A 7 0.13 11.77 -1.01
C LYS A 7 0.26 11.58 0.49
N ASP A 8 -0.83 11.30 1.19
CA ASP A 8 -0.73 10.93 2.61
C ASP A 8 0.03 9.61 2.76
N ILE A 9 0.81 9.50 3.82
CA ILE A 9 1.45 8.25 4.21
C ILE A 9 0.66 7.70 5.38
N ILE A 10 0.08 6.52 5.19
CA ILE A 10 -0.82 5.91 6.17
C ILE A 10 -0.34 4.53 6.56
N LYS A 11 -0.72 4.08 7.73
CA LYS A 11 -0.39 2.74 8.19
C LYS A 11 -1.46 1.77 7.72
N VAL A 12 -1.02 0.66 7.14
CA VAL A 12 -1.92 -0.35 6.60
C VAL A 12 -1.45 -1.74 7.00
N GLN A 13 -2.37 -2.71 6.97
CA GLN A 13 -2.03 -4.10 7.22
C GLN A 13 -2.19 -4.89 5.93
N ILE A 14 -1.18 -5.68 5.59
CA ILE A 14 -1.22 -6.53 4.40
C ILE A 14 -2.12 -7.73 4.69
N THR A 15 -3.16 -7.89 3.87
CA THR A 15 -4.16 -8.94 4.07
C THR A 15 -4.15 -10.01 2.99
N GLY A 16 -3.50 -9.74 1.84
CA GLY A 16 -3.41 -10.71 0.77
C GLY A 16 -2.31 -10.35 -0.20
N ILE A 17 -1.77 -11.35 -0.87
CA ILE A 17 -0.71 -11.16 -1.86
C ILE A 17 -1.05 -12.01 -3.08
N GLN A 18 -1.06 -11.35 -4.25
CA GLN A 18 -1.25 -11.97 -5.55
C GLN A 18 -0.08 -11.64 -6.44
N LYS A 19 0.00 -12.27 -7.61
CA LYS A 19 1.11 -12.02 -8.53
C LYS A 19 1.20 -10.56 -8.97
N TYR A 20 0.06 -9.87 -9.06
CA TYR A 20 0.01 -8.51 -9.58
C TYR A 20 0.10 -7.44 -8.49
N GLY A 21 0.06 -7.82 -7.22
CA GLY A 21 0.11 -6.83 -6.15
C GLY A 21 -0.28 -7.39 -4.80
N ALA A 22 -0.35 -6.50 -3.82
CA ALA A 22 -0.71 -6.85 -2.46
C ALA A 22 -1.96 -6.09 -2.04
N PHE A 23 -2.83 -6.75 -1.31
CA PHE A 23 -4.01 -6.12 -0.74
C PHE A 23 -3.71 -5.68 0.68
N ALA A 24 -4.25 -4.53 1.06
CA ALA A 24 -4.04 -3.97 2.38
C ALA A 24 -5.35 -3.44 2.94
N ASN A 25 -5.53 -3.64 4.22
CA ASN A 25 -6.66 -3.09 4.96
C ASN A 25 -6.26 -1.72 5.50
N ILE A 26 -7.04 -0.70 5.17
CA ILE A 26 -6.76 0.67 5.60
C ILE A 26 -7.63 1.01 6.80
N ASP A 27 -8.94 0.94 6.63
CA ASP A 27 -9.91 1.07 7.72
C ASP A 27 -11.18 0.34 7.29
N ASN A 28 -12.26 0.52 8.04
CA ASN A 28 -13.48 -0.22 7.77
C ASN A 28 -14.17 0.18 6.46
N ASN A 29 -13.77 1.29 5.85
CA ASN A 29 -14.46 1.82 4.68
C ASN A 29 -13.69 1.62 3.38
N TYR A 30 -12.37 1.44 3.44
CA TYR A 30 -11.53 1.40 2.24
C TYR A 30 -10.66 0.17 2.20
N ASP A 31 -10.50 -0.37 1.01
CA ASP A 31 -9.53 -1.43 0.72
C ASP A 31 -8.38 -0.85 -0.09
N GLY A 32 -7.18 -1.27 0.24
CA GLY A 32 -5.98 -0.81 -0.44
C GLY A 32 -5.38 -1.85 -1.37
N LEU A 33 -4.76 -1.39 -2.44
CA LEU A 33 -4.00 -2.23 -3.35
C LEU A 33 -2.65 -1.58 -3.63
N ILE A 34 -1.59 -2.35 -3.43
CA ILE A 34 -0.25 -1.97 -3.86
C ILE A 34 0.06 -2.80 -5.10
N HIS A 35 -0.02 -2.17 -6.29
CA HIS A 35 0.32 -2.86 -7.53
C HIS A 35 1.80 -3.23 -7.51
N ILE A 36 2.17 -4.32 -8.19
CA ILE A 36 3.56 -4.78 -8.20
C ILE A 36 4.54 -3.70 -8.67
N SER A 37 4.11 -2.83 -9.58
CA SER A 37 4.93 -1.72 -10.06
C SER A 37 5.14 -0.63 -9.00
N GLU A 38 4.39 -0.67 -7.90
CA GLU A 38 4.48 0.31 -6.83
C GLU A 38 5.23 -0.22 -5.60
N ILE A 39 5.83 -1.39 -5.71
CA ILE A 39 6.60 -1.99 -4.62
C ILE A 39 8.06 -1.56 -4.68
N SER A 40 8.65 -1.56 -5.87
CA SER A 40 10.04 -1.19 -6.07
C SER A 40 10.22 -0.66 -7.49
N TYR A 41 11.23 0.18 -7.66
CA TYR A 41 11.64 0.64 -9.00
C TYR A 41 12.32 -0.47 -9.79
N GLY A 42 12.91 -1.46 -9.09
CA GLY A 42 13.53 -2.58 -9.74
C GLY A 42 12.55 -3.70 -10.02
N TYR A 43 13.06 -4.77 -10.62
CA TYR A 43 12.26 -5.96 -10.91
C TYR A 43 11.87 -6.65 -9.61
N VAL A 44 10.56 -6.93 -9.46
CA VAL A 44 10.03 -7.63 -8.31
C VAL A 44 9.66 -9.04 -8.75
N LYS A 45 10.49 -10.01 -8.39
CA LYS A 45 10.24 -11.41 -8.70
C LYS A 45 9.14 -11.99 -7.81
N ASN A 46 9.27 -11.74 -6.50
CA ASN A 46 8.29 -12.16 -5.51
C ASN A 46 7.97 -11.01 -4.58
N ILE A 47 6.70 -10.70 -4.45
CA ILE A 47 6.26 -9.64 -3.54
C ILE A 47 6.63 -10.00 -2.10
N ASN A 48 6.64 -11.30 -1.77
CA ASN A 48 7.01 -11.78 -0.44
C ASN A 48 8.45 -11.46 -0.05
N ASP A 49 9.30 -11.10 -1.01
CA ASP A 49 10.65 -10.63 -0.70
C ASP A 49 10.63 -9.25 -0.02
N TYR A 50 9.53 -8.53 -0.14
CA TYR A 50 9.38 -7.17 0.38
C TYR A 50 8.40 -7.09 1.54
N ILE A 51 7.25 -7.75 1.42
CA ILE A 51 6.17 -7.68 2.40
C ILE A 51 5.49 -9.05 2.51
N ASN A 52 4.87 -9.30 3.66
CA ASN A 52 4.16 -10.54 3.92
C ASN A 52 2.77 -10.27 4.49
N ILE A 53 1.87 -11.24 4.33
CA ILE A 53 0.53 -11.15 4.92
C ILE A 53 0.67 -11.00 6.43
N GLY A 54 -0.08 -10.04 6.98
CA GLY A 54 -0.04 -9.74 8.40
C GLY A 54 0.88 -8.58 8.75
N ASP A 55 1.75 -8.17 7.82
CA ASP A 55 2.66 -7.05 8.08
C ASP A 55 1.88 -5.75 8.24
N ASN A 56 2.30 -4.94 9.20
CA ASN A 56 1.85 -3.57 9.36
C ASN A 56 2.92 -2.66 8.81
N ILE A 57 2.60 -1.94 7.75
CA ILE A 57 3.55 -1.09 7.06
C ILE A 57 2.92 0.27 6.78
N TYR A 58 3.75 1.20 6.35
CA TYR A 58 3.29 2.50 5.85
C TYR A 58 3.23 2.47 4.34
N ALA A 59 2.26 3.17 3.77
CA ALA A 59 2.12 3.27 2.33
C ALA A 59 1.66 4.65 1.96
N GLU A 60 2.09 5.11 0.80
CA GLU A 60 1.69 6.42 0.27
C GLU A 60 0.44 6.26 -0.56
N VAL A 61 -0.53 7.14 -0.33
CA VAL A 61 -1.79 7.14 -1.08
C VAL A 61 -1.56 7.78 -2.45
N LYS A 62 -1.83 7.04 -3.51
CA LYS A 62 -1.67 7.52 -4.88
C LYS A 62 -2.97 7.94 -5.53
N ASN A 63 -4.04 7.21 -5.24
CA ASN A 63 -5.34 7.49 -5.85
C ASN A 63 -6.45 6.95 -4.94
N ILE A 64 -7.54 7.69 -4.86
CA ILE A 64 -8.69 7.30 -4.05
C ILE A 64 -9.91 7.24 -4.96
N ASP A 65 -10.59 6.09 -4.97
CA ASP A 65 -11.86 5.92 -5.67
C ASP A 65 -12.96 5.80 -4.63
N ASP A 66 -13.69 6.88 -4.41
CA ASP A 66 -14.76 6.92 -3.41
C ASP A 66 -15.98 6.12 -3.82
N ASN A 67 -16.16 5.87 -5.12
CA ASN A 67 -17.29 5.07 -5.59
C ASN A 67 -17.14 3.60 -5.24
N THR A 68 -15.94 3.06 -5.40
CA THR A 68 -15.66 1.66 -5.11
C THR A 68 -15.02 1.47 -3.73
N LYS A 69 -14.70 2.55 -3.03
CA LYS A 69 -14.01 2.53 -1.75
C LYS A 69 -12.66 1.83 -1.84
N LYS A 70 -11.92 2.10 -2.91
CA LYS A 70 -10.60 1.51 -3.13
C LYS A 70 -9.53 2.59 -3.20
N ILE A 71 -8.37 2.30 -2.64
CA ILE A 71 -7.23 3.22 -2.62
C ILE A 71 -6.03 2.52 -3.24
N LYS A 72 -5.40 3.19 -4.20
CA LYS A 72 -4.13 2.73 -4.77
C LYS A 72 -3.00 3.25 -3.90
N LEU A 73 -2.13 2.34 -3.49
CA LEU A 73 -1.03 2.63 -2.58
C LEU A 73 0.30 2.36 -3.25
N SER A 74 1.35 3.00 -2.71
CA SER A 74 2.72 2.78 -3.17
C SER A 74 3.68 2.75 -1.99
N ILE A 75 4.69 1.89 -2.08
CA ILE A 75 5.75 1.82 -1.07
C ILE A 75 7.13 2.04 -1.67
N LYS A 76 7.23 2.30 -2.98
CA LYS A 76 8.53 2.37 -3.66
C LYS A 76 9.32 3.63 -3.34
N ASP A 77 8.64 4.71 -2.94
CA ASP A 77 9.28 6.00 -2.66
C ASP A 77 9.46 6.29 -1.17
N ILE A 78 9.10 5.34 -0.33
CA ILE A 78 9.16 5.53 1.13
C ILE A 78 9.86 4.36 1.78
N ASP A 79 10.33 4.58 3.00
CA ASP A 79 10.72 3.47 3.86
C ASP A 79 9.45 2.98 4.56
N TYR A 80 8.83 1.97 3.98
CA TYR A 80 7.52 1.52 4.42
C TYR A 80 7.50 0.92 5.83
N LYS A 81 8.67 0.65 6.38
CA LYS A 81 8.77 0.19 7.76
C LYS A 81 8.86 1.34 8.76
N LYS A 82 9.28 2.53 8.30
CA LYS A 82 9.57 3.67 9.18
C LYS A 82 8.81 4.96 8.83
N MET A 83 7.96 4.94 7.83
CA MET A 83 7.21 6.12 7.38
C MET A 83 8.10 7.26 6.89
N VAL A 84 9.28 6.96 6.37
CA VAL A 84 10.22 7.97 5.88
C VAL A 84 10.17 8.01 4.35
N LYS A 85 10.07 9.21 3.78
CA LYS A 85 10.20 9.38 2.33
C LYS A 85 11.66 9.35 1.91
N ASN A 86 11.92 8.62 0.84
CA ASN A 86 13.27 8.54 0.25
C ASN A 86 13.60 9.76 -0.60
#